data_0044bce6d348bf2ba7ae90a8d7aede56
#
_entry.id   0044bce6d348bf2ba7ae90a8d7aede56
#
_cell.length_a   1.000
_cell.length_b   1.000
_cell.length_c   1.000
_cell.angle_alpha   90.00
_cell.angle_beta   90.00
_cell.angle_gamma   90.00
#
_symmetry.space_group_name_H-M   'P 1'
#
loop_
_entity.id
_entity.type
_entity.pdbx_description
1 polymer ?
#
loop_
_entity_poly.entity_id
_entity_poly.type
_entity_poly.pdbx_seq_one_letter_code
_entity_poly.pdbx_strand_id
1 'polypeptide(L)'
;MADSTWRGKLGRMSDEEREAFLAQGRVMRIACLQPDGSPYIAVCWHDWQDGYFWLVPRQRARWAELLELDGRISFLIDDEKSMEKVIGDGVAELVERPNVGGQWVEVATRMALRYLGPDGPTYLAPTLNQPRWLFRFEPVNVKTWQGVGWAKKYWVEETGGPTYEEAHSA
;
A
#
# COMPACT_ATOMS: atom_id res chain seq x y z
N MET A 1 -9.57 34.95 -8.28
CA MET A 1 -9.88 33.60 -7.78
C MET A 1 -8.74 32.69 -8.23
N ALA A 2 -7.98 32.14 -7.29
CA ALA A 2 -6.91 31.22 -7.65
C ALA A 2 -7.52 29.98 -8.32
N ASP A 3 -6.97 29.59 -9.46
CA ASP A 3 -7.38 28.40 -10.20
C ASP A 3 -7.23 27.18 -9.27
N SER A 4 -8.35 26.57 -8.87
CA SER A 4 -8.37 25.43 -7.94
C SER A 4 -8.01 24.09 -8.61
N THR A 5 -7.73 24.11 -9.91
CA THR A 5 -7.48 22.88 -10.71
C THR A 5 -6.21 22.14 -10.29
N TRP A 6 -5.22 22.85 -9.72
CA TRP A 6 -3.97 22.25 -9.22
C TRP A 6 -4.16 21.30 -8.02
N ARG A 7 -5.29 21.42 -7.29
CA ARG A 7 -5.58 20.57 -6.12
C ARG A 7 -6.09 19.18 -6.48
N GLY A 8 -6.51 18.98 -7.73
CA GLY A 8 -7.20 17.79 -8.16
C GLY A 8 -8.59 17.63 -7.51
N LYS A 9 -9.20 16.50 -7.71
CA LYS A 9 -10.46 16.13 -7.05
C LYS A 9 -10.15 15.82 -5.56
N LEU A 10 -10.83 16.54 -4.67
CA LEU A 10 -10.65 16.36 -3.22
C LEU A 10 -11.65 15.37 -2.65
N GLY A 11 -11.16 14.43 -1.87
CA GLY A 11 -12.00 13.59 -1.05
C GLY A 11 -11.75 12.10 -1.17
N ARG A 12 -12.76 11.31 -0.83
CA ARG A 12 -12.72 9.86 -0.96
C ARG A 12 -12.76 9.45 -2.43
N MET A 13 -12.01 8.44 -2.80
CA MET A 13 -12.12 7.79 -4.11
C MET A 13 -13.44 7.04 -4.24
N SER A 14 -14.01 7.00 -5.45
CA SER A 14 -15.04 6.02 -5.79
C SER A 14 -14.43 4.60 -5.84
N ASP A 15 -15.27 3.59 -5.95
CA ASP A 15 -14.78 2.22 -6.06
C ASP A 15 -13.99 2.02 -7.36
N GLU A 16 -14.45 2.61 -8.48
CA GLU A 16 -13.75 2.55 -9.76
C GLU A 16 -12.40 3.29 -9.71
N GLU A 17 -12.34 4.45 -9.06
CA GLU A 17 -11.09 5.21 -8.86
C GLU A 17 -10.10 4.43 -8.00
N ARG A 18 -10.59 3.78 -6.94
CA ARG A 18 -9.77 2.92 -6.08
C ARG A 18 -9.21 1.72 -6.86
N GLU A 19 -10.04 1.01 -7.61
CA GLU A 19 -9.60 -0.11 -8.46
C GLU A 19 -8.55 0.34 -9.48
N ALA A 20 -8.78 1.44 -10.17
CA ALA A 20 -7.82 2.01 -11.12
C ALA A 20 -6.49 2.41 -10.45
N PHE A 21 -6.53 2.93 -9.22
CA PHE A 21 -5.36 3.26 -8.45
C PHE A 21 -4.57 2.00 -8.01
N LEU A 22 -5.26 0.97 -7.52
CA LEU A 22 -4.65 -0.28 -7.08
C LEU A 22 -4.10 -1.13 -8.24
N ALA A 23 -4.63 -0.96 -9.44
CA ALA A 23 -4.11 -1.61 -10.65
C ALA A 23 -2.74 -1.09 -11.09
N GLN A 24 -2.29 0.07 -10.58
CA GLN A 24 -1.00 0.65 -10.94
C GLN A 24 0.16 0.00 -10.16
N GLY A 25 1.37 0.06 -10.71
CA GLY A 25 2.58 -0.47 -10.09
C GLY A 25 3.12 0.43 -8.97
N ARG A 26 2.31 0.72 -7.96
CA ARG A 26 2.71 1.52 -6.79
C ARG A 26 3.16 0.61 -5.66
N VAL A 27 4.26 0.95 -5.00
CA VAL A 27 4.74 0.14 -3.87
C VAL A 27 3.78 0.24 -2.69
N MET A 28 3.64 -0.88 -1.99
CA MET A 28 2.91 -0.96 -0.74
C MET A 28 3.89 -0.85 0.43
N ARG A 29 3.54 -0.05 1.41
CA ARG A 29 4.19 -0.03 2.73
C ARG A 29 3.30 -0.81 3.68
N ILE A 30 3.87 -1.81 4.32
CA ILE A 30 3.16 -2.63 5.30
C ILE A 30 3.76 -2.42 6.68
N ALA A 31 2.92 -2.49 7.70
CA ALA A 31 3.31 -2.64 9.08
C ALA A 31 2.81 -3.99 9.58
N CYS A 32 3.73 -4.80 10.11
CA CYS A 32 3.44 -6.05 10.81
C CYS A 32 4.05 -6.00 12.22
N LEU A 33 3.77 -7.00 13.04
CA LEU A 33 4.17 -6.98 14.45
C LEU A 33 5.41 -7.85 14.69
N GLN A 34 6.32 -7.33 15.50
CA GLN A 34 7.39 -8.12 16.10
C GLN A 34 6.85 -8.91 17.31
N PRO A 35 7.57 -9.94 17.80
CA PRO A 35 7.13 -10.74 18.95
C PRO A 35 6.90 -9.95 20.23
N ASP A 36 7.55 -8.80 20.38
CA ASP A 36 7.37 -7.88 21.51
C ASP A 36 6.21 -6.90 21.32
N GLY A 37 5.46 -7.01 20.19
CA GLY A 37 4.36 -6.13 19.82
C GLY A 37 4.77 -4.83 19.17
N SER A 38 6.05 -4.54 19.00
CA SER A 38 6.49 -3.36 18.29
C SER A 38 6.24 -3.47 16.77
N PRO A 39 5.94 -2.36 16.08
CA PRO A 39 5.69 -2.40 14.64
C PRO A 39 7.00 -2.60 13.86
N TYR A 40 6.90 -3.37 12.78
CA TYR A 40 7.95 -3.53 11.77
C TYR A 40 7.42 -3.06 10.43
N ILE A 41 8.11 -2.16 9.75
CA ILE A 41 7.71 -1.62 8.46
C ILE A 41 8.54 -2.25 7.34
N ALA A 42 7.86 -2.69 6.29
CA ALA A 42 8.48 -3.14 5.06
C ALA A 42 7.86 -2.44 3.84
N VAL A 43 8.65 -2.33 2.78
CA VAL A 43 8.20 -1.85 1.46
C VAL A 43 8.24 -3.02 0.50
N CYS A 44 7.13 -3.27 -0.19
CA CYS A 44 7.02 -4.42 -1.09
C CYS A 44 6.19 -4.10 -2.33
N TRP A 45 6.36 -4.91 -3.35
CA TRP A 45 5.41 -5.02 -4.44
C TRP A 45 4.20 -5.84 -3.99
N HIS A 46 3.07 -5.58 -4.59
CA HIS A 46 1.84 -6.34 -4.38
C HIS A 46 1.16 -6.64 -5.71
N ASP A 47 0.37 -7.69 -5.74
CA ASP A 47 -0.63 -7.89 -6.76
C ASP A 47 -2.01 -7.60 -6.16
N TRP A 48 -2.92 -7.06 -6.96
CA TRP A 48 -4.31 -6.82 -6.58
C TRP A 48 -5.20 -7.59 -7.53
N GLN A 49 -5.89 -8.59 -7.01
CA GLN A 49 -6.77 -9.44 -7.80
C GLN A 49 -7.90 -10.03 -6.94
N ASP A 50 -9.12 -10.00 -7.47
CA ASP A 50 -10.31 -10.62 -6.89
C ASP A 50 -10.57 -10.19 -5.44
N GLY A 51 -10.29 -8.93 -5.11
CA GLY A 51 -10.48 -8.37 -3.77
C GLY A 51 -9.37 -8.69 -2.77
N TYR A 52 -8.30 -9.34 -3.21
CA TYR A 52 -7.15 -9.69 -2.37
C TYR A 52 -5.88 -8.98 -2.78
N PHE A 53 -5.10 -8.57 -1.81
CA PHE A 53 -3.69 -8.28 -1.99
C PHE A 53 -2.87 -9.56 -1.89
N TRP A 54 -1.96 -9.74 -2.83
CA TRP A 54 -1.02 -10.85 -2.88
C TRP A 54 0.39 -10.35 -2.68
N LEU A 55 1.16 -11.04 -1.82
CA LEU A 55 2.52 -10.68 -1.44
C LEU A 55 3.45 -11.87 -1.71
N VAL A 56 4.59 -11.60 -2.34
CA VAL A 56 5.57 -12.63 -2.72
C VAL A 56 6.95 -12.29 -2.13
N PRO A 57 7.13 -12.39 -0.80
CA PRO A 57 8.42 -12.14 -0.17
C PRO A 57 9.44 -13.22 -0.49
N ARG A 58 10.71 -12.82 -0.50
CA ARG A 58 11.82 -13.77 -0.58
C ARG A 58 11.90 -14.61 0.70
N GLN A 59 12.45 -15.82 0.62
CA GLN A 59 12.53 -16.74 1.75
C GLN A 59 13.08 -16.10 3.04
N ARG A 60 14.12 -15.25 2.93
CA ARG A 60 14.78 -14.60 4.09
C ARG A 60 14.22 -13.21 4.43
N ALA A 61 13.05 -12.87 3.94
CA ALA A 61 12.42 -11.61 4.26
C ALA A 61 11.88 -11.66 5.70
N ARG A 62 12.45 -10.86 6.60
CA ARG A 62 12.06 -10.84 8.02
C ARG A 62 10.55 -10.62 8.21
N TRP A 63 9.96 -9.72 7.42
CA TRP A 63 8.54 -9.44 7.51
C TRP A 63 7.64 -10.63 7.13
N ALA A 64 8.13 -11.56 6.30
CA ALA A 64 7.39 -12.78 5.98
C ALA A 64 7.35 -13.74 7.16
N GLU A 65 8.47 -13.89 7.89
CA GLU A 65 8.52 -14.65 9.13
C GLU A 65 7.60 -14.05 10.20
N LEU A 66 7.53 -12.72 10.28
CA LEU A 66 6.64 -12.03 11.20
C LEU A 66 5.17 -12.24 10.85
N LEU A 67 4.80 -12.17 9.56
CA LEU A 67 3.43 -12.45 9.11
C LEU A 67 3.02 -13.91 9.32
N GLU A 68 3.95 -14.86 9.28
CA GLU A 68 3.67 -16.26 9.61
C GLU A 68 3.36 -16.43 11.11
N LEU A 69 4.03 -15.66 11.98
CA LEU A 69 3.79 -15.68 13.42
C LEU A 69 2.52 -14.95 13.82
N ASP A 70 2.28 -13.79 13.22
CA ASP A 70 1.12 -12.94 13.47
C ASP A 70 0.72 -12.24 12.16
N GLY A 71 -0.35 -12.72 11.56
CA GLY A 71 -0.81 -12.24 10.25
C GLY A 71 -1.40 -10.83 10.27
N ARG A 72 -1.54 -10.16 11.42
CA ARG A 72 -2.06 -8.78 11.47
C ARG A 72 -1.18 -7.83 10.69
N ILE A 73 -1.80 -7.09 9.78
CA ILE A 73 -1.11 -6.20 8.86
C ILE A 73 -1.91 -4.90 8.72
N SER A 74 -1.22 -3.77 8.73
CA SER A 74 -1.74 -2.51 8.21
C SER A 74 -0.95 -2.13 6.96
N PHE A 75 -1.60 -1.45 6.03
CA PHE A 75 -0.95 -1.09 4.76
C PHE A 75 -1.26 0.33 4.32
N LEU A 76 -0.33 0.88 3.55
CA LEU A 76 -0.44 2.14 2.84
C LEU A 76 0.08 1.97 1.41
N ILE A 77 -0.72 2.39 0.45
CA ILE A 77 -0.31 2.60 -0.94
C ILE A 77 -0.59 4.06 -1.26
N ASP A 78 0.40 4.81 -1.68
CA ASP A 78 0.25 6.24 -1.93
C ASP A 78 1.02 6.70 -3.18
N ASP A 79 0.62 7.86 -3.67
CA ASP A 79 1.34 8.65 -4.65
C ASP A 79 1.56 10.05 -4.09
N GLU A 80 2.81 10.40 -3.87
CA GLU A 80 3.18 11.70 -3.29
C GLU A 80 2.90 12.89 -4.21
N LYS A 81 2.82 12.67 -5.52
CA LYS A 81 2.56 13.73 -6.49
C LYS A 81 1.08 14.07 -6.58
N SER A 82 0.23 13.07 -6.69
CA SER A 82 -1.22 13.24 -6.76
C SER A 82 -1.90 13.30 -5.39
N MET A 83 -1.15 12.99 -4.30
CA MET A 83 -1.67 12.86 -2.94
C MET A 83 -2.76 11.79 -2.79
N GLU A 84 -2.86 10.92 -3.78
CA GLU A 84 -3.74 9.76 -3.72
C GLU A 84 -3.20 8.74 -2.72
N LYS A 85 -4.10 8.11 -1.96
CA LYS A 85 -3.72 7.05 -1.03
C LYS A 85 -4.86 6.11 -0.72
N VAL A 86 -4.47 4.86 -0.48
CA VAL A 86 -5.32 3.80 0.06
C VAL A 86 -4.64 3.26 1.31
N ILE A 87 -5.36 3.27 2.42
CA ILE A 87 -4.88 2.81 3.73
C ILE A 87 -5.90 1.80 4.26
N GLY A 88 -5.44 0.76 4.90
CA GLY A 88 -6.32 -0.21 5.54
C GLY A 88 -5.56 -1.21 6.39
N ASP A 89 -6.31 -2.16 6.88
CA ASP A 89 -5.81 -3.27 7.70
C ASP A 89 -6.17 -4.58 7.03
N GLY A 90 -5.66 -5.68 7.56
CA GLY A 90 -6.01 -7.03 7.14
C GLY A 90 -5.37 -8.09 8.05
N VAL A 91 -5.61 -9.33 7.69
CA VAL A 91 -4.89 -10.47 8.26
C VAL A 91 -4.29 -11.26 7.11
N ALA A 92 -2.97 -11.30 7.04
CA ALA A 92 -2.25 -12.04 6.03
C ALA A 92 -2.41 -13.55 6.27
N GLU A 93 -2.89 -14.24 5.26
CA GLU A 93 -3.00 -15.69 5.21
C GLU A 93 -1.79 -16.26 4.48
N LEU A 94 -1.12 -17.23 5.09
CA LEU A 94 -0.07 -17.99 4.43
C LEU A 94 -0.68 -18.95 3.40
N VAL A 95 -0.35 -18.74 2.12
CA VAL A 95 -0.78 -19.62 1.02
C VAL A 95 0.28 -20.68 0.73
N GLU A 96 1.55 -20.26 0.62
CA GLU A 96 2.68 -21.19 0.41
C GLU A 96 3.87 -20.80 1.28
N ARG A 97 4.48 -21.81 1.92
CA ARG A 97 5.81 -21.68 2.52
C ARG A 97 6.88 -21.59 1.42
N PRO A 98 8.10 -21.12 1.75
CA PRO A 98 9.15 -20.96 0.75
C PRO A 98 9.36 -22.21 -0.09
N ASN A 99 9.17 -22.08 -1.39
CA ASN A 99 9.37 -23.10 -2.39
C ASN A 99 9.86 -22.51 -3.72
N VAL A 100 10.33 -23.35 -4.61
CA VAL A 100 10.72 -23.01 -5.99
C VAL A 100 9.65 -23.53 -6.94
N GLY A 101 9.14 -22.68 -7.82
CA GLY A 101 8.18 -23.09 -8.84
C GLY A 101 6.74 -23.25 -8.36
N GLY A 102 6.38 -22.72 -7.18
CA GLY A 102 5.01 -22.76 -6.68
C GLY A 102 4.09 -21.72 -7.34
N GLN A 103 2.88 -21.60 -6.80
CA GLN A 103 1.85 -20.65 -7.26
C GLN A 103 2.35 -19.20 -7.25
N TRP A 104 3.29 -18.87 -6.37
CA TRP A 104 3.89 -17.54 -6.29
C TRP A 104 4.51 -17.07 -7.61
N VAL A 105 4.92 -17.99 -8.52
CA VAL A 105 5.54 -17.64 -9.82
C VAL A 105 4.55 -16.88 -10.70
N GLU A 106 3.31 -17.31 -10.74
CA GLU A 106 2.26 -16.64 -11.50
C GLU A 106 1.97 -15.24 -10.94
N VAL A 107 1.84 -15.13 -9.62
CA VAL A 107 1.64 -13.85 -8.94
C VAL A 107 2.82 -12.91 -9.18
N ALA A 108 4.06 -13.39 -9.02
CA ALA A 108 5.27 -12.61 -9.25
C ALA A 108 5.39 -12.16 -10.72
N THR A 109 4.91 -12.94 -11.66
CA THR A 109 4.89 -12.58 -13.10
C THR A 109 3.93 -11.41 -13.34
N ARG A 110 2.72 -11.45 -12.79
CA ARG A 110 1.77 -10.32 -12.87
C ARG A 110 2.34 -9.07 -12.22
N MET A 111 2.96 -9.23 -11.04
CA MET A 111 3.64 -8.12 -10.36
C MET A 111 4.76 -7.52 -11.22
N ALA A 112 5.64 -8.36 -11.76
CA ALA A 112 6.75 -7.89 -12.58
C ALA A 112 6.27 -7.11 -13.82
N LEU A 113 5.24 -7.58 -14.50
CA LEU A 113 4.62 -6.87 -15.62
C LEU A 113 3.99 -5.54 -15.18
N ARG A 114 3.32 -5.51 -14.03
CA ARG A 114 2.68 -4.30 -13.49
C ARG A 114 3.71 -3.21 -13.13
N TYR A 115 4.83 -3.59 -12.51
CA TYR A 115 5.83 -2.63 -12.02
C TYR A 115 6.88 -2.24 -13.07
N LEU A 116 7.21 -3.15 -13.99
CA LEU A 116 8.31 -3.00 -14.95
C LEU A 116 7.85 -3.07 -16.41
N GLY A 117 6.56 -3.30 -16.66
CA GLY A 117 6.06 -3.45 -18.01
C GLY A 117 6.69 -4.63 -18.76
N PRO A 118 7.00 -4.47 -20.03
CA PRO A 118 7.57 -5.55 -20.88
C PRO A 118 8.89 -6.13 -20.35
N ASP A 119 9.64 -5.38 -19.54
CA ASP A 119 10.92 -5.82 -18.96
C ASP A 119 10.73 -6.74 -17.74
N GLY A 120 9.50 -6.84 -17.23
CA GLY A 120 9.17 -7.64 -16.06
C GLY A 120 9.64 -9.10 -16.12
N PRO A 121 9.38 -9.86 -17.19
CA PRO A 121 9.87 -11.24 -17.33
C PRO A 121 11.40 -11.35 -17.32
N THR A 122 12.11 -10.41 -17.94
CA THR A 122 13.58 -10.38 -17.95
C THR A 122 14.13 -10.15 -16.53
N TYR A 123 13.51 -9.29 -15.75
CA TYR A 123 13.86 -9.09 -14.34
C TYR A 123 13.57 -10.33 -13.49
N LEU A 124 12.45 -10.99 -13.72
CA LEU A 124 12.00 -12.11 -12.89
C LEU A 124 12.80 -13.39 -13.14
N ALA A 125 13.11 -13.70 -14.42
CA ALA A 125 13.69 -14.96 -14.86
C ALA A 125 14.90 -15.44 -14.05
N PRO A 126 15.96 -14.65 -13.79
CA PRO A 126 17.12 -15.10 -13.02
C PRO A 126 16.80 -15.37 -11.54
N THR A 127 15.63 -14.97 -11.05
CA THR A 127 15.23 -15.13 -9.64
C THR A 127 14.28 -16.30 -9.41
N LEU A 128 13.84 -17.01 -10.44
CA LEU A 128 12.85 -18.08 -10.34
C LEU A 128 13.35 -19.29 -9.51
N ASN A 129 14.67 -19.50 -9.45
CA ASN A 129 15.29 -20.55 -8.63
C ASN A 129 15.46 -20.14 -7.13
N GLN A 130 14.98 -18.96 -6.76
CA GLN A 130 15.04 -18.50 -5.38
C GLN A 130 13.71 -18.76 -4.68
N PRO A 131 13.70 -19.49 -3.54
CA PRO A 131 12.46 -19.79 -2.83
C PRO A 131 11.76 -18.53 -2.34
N ARG A 132 10.43 -18.53 -2.46
CA ARG A 132 9.58 -17.43 -2.01
C ARG A 132 8.38 -17.94 -1.25
N TRP A 133 7.91 -17.12 -0.33
CA TRP A 133 6.61 -17.25 0.31
C TRP A 133 5.52 -16.74 -0.62
N LEU A 134 4.29 -17.17 -0.34
CA LEU A 134 3.09 -16.55 -0.88
C LEU A 134 2.12 -16.28 0.26
N PHE A 135 1.73 -15.02 0.40
CA PHE A 135 0.66 -14.58 1.29
C PHE A 135 -0.42 -13.87 0.49
N ARG A 136 -1.63 -13.86 1.05
CA ARG A 136 -2.71 -12.99 0.60
C ARG A 136 -3.44 -12.40 1.80
N PHE A 137 -4.15 -11.30 1.59
CA PHE A 137 -5.09 -10.78 2.57
C PHE A 137 -6.22 -10.01 1.90
N GLU A 138 -7.41 -10.09 2.48
CA GLU A 138 -8.53 -9.24 2.15
C GLU A 138 -8.40 -7.94 2.97
N PRO A 139 -8.43 -6.76 2.35
CA PRO A 139 -8.33 -5.51 3.08
C PRO A 139 -9.63 -5.19 3.82
N VAL A 140 -9.48 -4.74 5.07
CA VAL A 140 -10.57 -4.24 5.91
C VAL A 140 -10.31 -2.79 6.33
N ASN A 141 -11.34 -2.08 6.80
CA ASN A 141 -11.24 -0.70 7.28
C ASN A 141 -10.60 0.26 6.25
N VAL A 142 -10.85 0.02 4.96
CA VAL A 142 -10.20 0.77 3.88
C VAL A 142 -10.62 2.23 3.88
N LYS A 143 -9.63 3.12 3.89
CA LYS A 143 -9.77 4.57 3.77
C LYS A 143 -9.01 5.03 2.54
N THR A 144 -9.65 5.87 1.75
CA THR A 144 -9.05 6.46 0.55
C THR A 144 -9.07 7.97 0.62
N TRP A 145 -8.12 8.60 -0.03
CA TRP A 145 -8.08 10.05 -0.22
C TRP A 145 -7.44 10.38 -1.55
N GLN A 146 -7.89 11.46 -2.17
CA GLN A 146 -7.29 12.03 -3.37
C GLN A 146 -7.31 13.57 -3.30
N GLY A 147 -6.35 14.17 -4.00
CA GLY A 147 -6.21 15.62 -4.13
C GLY A 147 -5.51 16.30 -2.94
N VAL A 148 -5.08 17.54 -3.20
CA VAL A 148 -4.30 18.36 -2.26
C VAL A 148 -5.21 19.18 -1.37
N GLY A 149 -5.45 18.71 -0.16
CA GLY A 149 -6.28 19.42 0.81
C GLY A 149 -6.60 18.56 2.03
N TRP A 150 -7.24 19.16 3.00
CA TRP A 150 -7.62 18.51 4.24
C TRP A 150 -9.08 18.08 4.21
N ALA A 151 -9.38 16.97 4.84
CA ALA A 151 -10.76 16.57 5.10
C ALA A 151 -11.43 17.58 6.05
N LYS A 152 -12.69 17.92 5.76
CA LYS A 152 -13.45 18.91 6.56
C LYS A 152 -13.40 18.64 8.06
N LYS A 153 -13.38 17.36 8.48
CA LYS A 153 -13.32 16.96 9.90
C LYS A 153 -12.06 17.42 10.64
N TYR A 154 -11.01 17.86 9.93
CA TYR A 154 -9.77 18.38 10.54
C TYR A 154 -9.76 19.90 10.63
N TRP A 155 -10.76 20.58 10.09
CA TRP A 155 -10.92 22.01 10.22
C TRP A 155 -11.62 22.32 11.55
N VAL A 156 -11.08 23.28 12.27
CA VAL A 156 -11.68 23.80 13.50
C VAL A 156 -12.26 25.16 13.14
N GLU A 157 -13.57 25.32 13.31
CA GLU A 157 -14.28 26.56 12.94
C GLU A 157 -13.93 27.71 13.90
N GLU A 158 -13.76 27.39 15.20
CA GLU A 158 -13.37 28.33 16.23
C GLU A 158 -12.13 27.83 16.96
N THR A 159 -11.00 28.47 16.74
CA THR A 159 -9.72 28.06 17.36
C THR A 159 -9.54 28.64 18.76
N GLY A 160 -10.33 29.65 19.13
CA GLY A 160 -10.22 30.36 20.42
C GLY A 160 -8.93 31.15 20.61
N GLY A 161 -8.11 31.28 19.58
CA GLY A 161 -6.84 31.97 19.58
C GLY A 161 -6.73 32.97 18.43
N PRO A 162 -5.64 33.76 18.38
CA PRO A 162 -5.38 34.72 17.33
C PRO A 162 -5.23 33.99 15.97
N THR A 163 -5.61 34.66 14.91
CA THR A 163 -5.28 34.25 13.54
C THR A 163 -3.77 34.28 13.31
N TYR A 164 -3.30 33.62 12.26
CA TYR A 164 -1.87 33.67 11.90
C TYR A 164 -1.37 35.11 11.70
N GLU A 165 -2.18 35.96 11.06
CA GLU A 165 -1.85 37.35 10.78
C GLU A 165 -1.76 38.17 12.07
N GLU A 166 -2.71 38.00 12.99
CA GLU A 166 -2.69 38.68 14.31
C GLU A 166 -1.48 38.27 15.15
N ALA A 167 -1.11 36.96 15.13
CA ALA A 167 0.03 36.43 15.86
C ALA A 167 1.40 36.92 15.34
N HIS A 168 1.47 37.42 14.10
CA HIS A 168 2.71 37.84 13.43
C HIS A 168 2.70 39.33 13.05
N SER A 169 1.73 40.12 13.55
CA SER A 169 1.62 41.55 13.30
C SER A 169 2.39 42.43 14.30
N ALA A 170 3.36 41.86 15.04
CA ALA A 170 4.18 42.57 16.03
C ALA A 170 5.55 42.96 15.44
#